data_196ec9e2a404ba29da7d4c553c45fcd2
#
_entry.id   196ec9e2a404ba29da7d4c553c45fcd2
#
_cell.length_a   1.000
_cell.length_b   1.000
_cell.length_c   1.000
_cell.angle_alpha   90.00
_cell.angle_beta   90.00
_cell.angle_gamma   90.00
#
_symmetry.space_group_name_H-M   'P 1'
#
loop_
_entity.id
_entity.type
_entity.pdbx_description
1 polymer ?
#
loop_
_entity_poly.entity_id
_entity_poly.type
_entity_poly.pdbx_seq_one_letter_code
_entity_poly.pdbx_strand_id
1 'polypeptide(L)'
;MSVVGVAGLFGEGVESYDLPRRQLVPCFDEFYGAILELVPAGLGDSFRVLDLGAGTGLLGAMVGRNFPRSEVTMVDFSEEMLDAARSRFSDESEGRYTFRLMDYAREPLPGEYEVVVSALSIHHVEDDAKRRLFREVHRVLVDGGVFVNGDQILGGTPEIEARYHESWLRRARELGAGEEDISSALRRMETDKCATLESQVGWMREAGFASVERRYENERFAVYSGRKDAP
;
A
#
# COMPACT_ATOMS: atom_id res chain seq x y z
N MET A 1 17.84 -11.78 -5.96
CA MET A 1 18.22 -11.32 -4.59
C MET A 1 17.05 -11.67 -3.68
N SER A 2 17.28 -12.29 -2.52
CA SER A 2 16.18 -12.57 -1.60
C SER A 2 15.73 -11.22 -0.97
N VAL A 3 14.43 -10.95 -0.98
CA VAL A 3 13.83 -9.81 -0.28
C VAL A 3 14.23 -9.91 1.20
N VAL A 4 14.81 -8.83 1.75
CA VAL A 4 15.17 -8.80 3.17
C VAL A 4 13.88 -8.89 3.98
N GLY A 5 13.81 -9.91 4.84
CA GLY A 5 12.60 -10.16 5.64
C GLY A 5 12.17 -8.94 6.45
N VAL A 6 10.85 -8.78 6.59
CA VAL A 6 10.21 -7.66 7.28
C VAL A 6 10.58 -7.57 8.77
N ALA A 7 11.13 -8.63 9.36
CA ALA A 7 11.40 -8.79 10.79
C ALA A 7 12.41 -7.79 11.40
N GLY A 8 13.19 -7.08 10.59
CA GLY A 8 14.20 -6.12 11.07
C GLY A 8 13.81 -4.64 10.88
N LEU A 9 12.56 -4.34 10.55
CA LEU A 9 12.11 -2.98 10.16
C LEU A 9 11.68 -2.08 11.33
N PHE A 10 11.62 -2.61 12.54
CA PHE A 10 11.13 -1.89 13.70
C PHE A 10 12.28 -1.20 14.42
N GLY A 11 12.42 0.12 14.24
CA GLY A 11 13.30 0.97 15.06
C GLY A 11 12.59 1.42 16.34
N GLU A 12 13.35 1.67 17.40
CA GLU A 12 12.84 2.23 18.65
C GLU A 12 12.11 3.56 18.37
N GLY A 13 10.85 3.66 18.81
CA GLY A 13 10.03 4.88 18.69
C GLY A 13 8.88 4.82 17.68
N VAL A 14 8.88 3.90 16.71
CA VAL A 14 7.77 3.70 15.76
C VAL A 14 6.98 2.44 16.07
N GLU A 15 7.44 1.63 17.03
CA GLU A 15 6.83 0.38 17.46
C GLU A 15 5.36 0.53 17.89
N SER A 16 4.98 1.68 18.45
CA SER A 16 3.62 1.91 18.93
C SER A 16 2.56 1.94 17.80
N TYR A 17 2.93 2.31 16.57
CA TYR A 17 2.04 2.33 15.41
C TYR A 17 2.09 1.05 14.58
N ASP A 18 3.25 0.41 14.50
CA ASP A 18 3.48 -0.74 13.62
C ASP A 18 3.07 -2.07 14.27
N LEU A 19 3.20 -2.20 15.60
CA LEU A 19 2.81 -3.41 16.32
C LEU A 19 1.31 -3.72 16.21
N PRO A 20 0.40 -2.76 16.48
CA PRO A 20 -1.04 -2.98 16.25
C PRO A 20 -1.35 -3.35 14.79
N ARG A 21 -0.64 -2.75 13.81
CA ARG A 21 -0.83 -3.10 12.40
C ARG A 21 -0.47 -4.54 12.09
N ARG A 22 0.62 -5.08 12.67
CA ARG A 22 0.98 -6.49 12.53
C ARG A 22 -0.09 -7.44 13.06
N GLN A 23 -0.73 -7.06 14.15
CA GLN A 23 -1.79 -7.87 14.76
C GLN A 23 -3.11 -7.79 13.99
N LEU A 24 -3.40 -6.63 13.38
CA LEU A 24 -4.62 -6.39 12.61
C LEU A 24 -4.51 -6.79 11.12
N VAL A 25 -3.30 -7.10 10.63
CA VAL A 25 -3.06 -7.67 9.30
C VAL A 25 -2.49 -9.08 9.47
N PRO A 26 -3.33 -10.11 9.59
CA PRO A 26 -2.89 -11.47 9.96
C PRO A 26 -1.94 -12.15 8.97
N CYS A 27 -1.77 -11.60 7.79
CA CYS A 27 -0.84 -12.05 6.75
C CYS A 27 0.24 -11.00 6.46
N PHE A 28 0.67 -10.25 7.47
CA PHE A 28 1.50 -9.06 7.33
C PHE A 28 2.77 -9.30 6.51
N ASP A 29 3.54 -10.33 6.84
CA ASP A 29 4.83 -10.58 6.19
C ASP A 29 4.68 -11.01 4.73
N GLU A 30 3.72 -11.89 4.44
CA GLU A 30 3.42 -12.35 3.09
C GLU A 30 2.82 -11.21 2.25
N PHE A 31 1.95 -10.40 2.84
CA PHE A 31 1.29 -9.29 2.18
C PHE A 31 2.30 -8.20 1.74
N TYR A 32 3.12 -7.69 2.66
CA TYR A 32 4.15 -6.71 2.33
C TYR A 32 5.28 -7.31 1.50
N GLY A 33 5.64 -8.57 1.74
CA GLY A 33 6.59 -9.31 0.92
C GLY A 33 6.16 -9.39 -0.55
N ALA A 34 4.86 -9.69 -0.80
CA ALA A 34 4.32 -9.75 -2.15
C ALA A 34 4.32 -8.37 -2.86
N ILE A 35 4.14 -7.26 -2.12
CA ILE A 35 4.29 -5.91 -2.68
C ILE A 35 5.73 -5.68 -3.13
N LEU A 36 6.71 -5.98 -2.27
CA LEU A 36 8.12 -5.74 -2.56
C LEU A 36 8.64 -6.62 -3.71
N GLU A 37 8.16 -7.85 -3.85
CA GLU A 37 8.51 -8.75 -4.95
C GLU A 37 8.06 -8.23 -6.33
N LEU A 38 7.02 -7.40 -6.39
CA LEU A 38 6.51 -6.82 -7.62
C LEU A 38 7.24 -5.53 -8.02
N VAL A 39 8.01 -4.93 -7.12
CA VAL A 39 8.93 -3.84 -7.47
C VAL A 39 10.05 -4.43 -8.31
N PRO A 40 10.28 -3.99 -9.57
CA PRO A 40 11.20 -4.66 -10.47
C PRO A 40 12.63 -4.68 -9.93
N ALA A 41 13.15 -5.89 -9.65
CA ALA A 41 14.56 -6.10 -9.35
C ALA A 41 15.38 -5.80 -10.61
N GLY A 42 16.21 -4.78 -10.60
CA GLY A 42 17.01 -4.38 -11.78
C GLY A 42 16.62 -3.04 -12.37
N LEU A 43 15.68 -2.34 -11.78
CA LEU A 43 15.65 -0.90 -11.91
C LEU A 43 17.03 -0.38 -11.49
N GLY A 44 17.69 0.31 -12.39
CA GLY A 44 19.09 0.71 -12.29
C GLY A 44 19.54 1.27 -10.94
N ASP A 45 20.58 2.04 -10.95
CA ASP A 45 21.18 2.50 -9.70
C ASP A 45 20.32 3.49 -8.91
N SER A 46 19.33 4.15 -9.54
CA SER A 46 18.38 5.07 -8.90
C SER A 46 17.04 5.02 -9.64
N PHE A 47 15.94 5.02 -8.90
CA PHE A 47 14.58 5.12 -9.44
C PHE A 47 13.63 5.81 -8.43
N ARG A 48 12.58 6.41 -8.97
CA ARG A 48 11.61 7.19 -8.20
C ARG A 48 10.41 6.34 -7.87
N VAL A 49 10.01 6.40 -6.61
CA VAL A 49 8.83 5.70 -6.08
C VAL A 49 7.83 6.72 -5.55
N LEU A 50 6.57 6.56 -5.89
CA LEU A 50 5.47 7.26 -5.25
C LEU A 50 4.73 6.30 -4.34
N ASP A 51 4.64 6.62 -3.05
CA ASP A 51 3.87 5.88 -2.03
C ASP A 51 2.55 6.61 -1.76
N LEU A 52 1.43 6.04 -2.20
CA LEU A 52 0.09 6.63 -2.10
C LEU A 52 -0.59 6.24 -0.79
N GLY A 53 -0.93 7.24 0.02
CA GLY A 53 -1.48 7.03 1.36
C GLY A 53 -0.45 6.40 2.26
N ALA A 54 0.73 7.00 2.30
CA ALA A 54 1.92 6.47 2.97
C ALA A 54 1.74 6.27 4.49
N GLY A 55 0.79 6.99 5.10
CA GLY A 55 0.57 6.94 6.53
C GLY A 55 1.85 7.27 7.30
N THR A 56 2.24 6.40 8.21
CA THR A 56 3.48 6.53 9.01
C THR A 56 4.75 6.19 8.23
N GLY A 57 4.69 6.00 6.90
CA GLY A 57 5.83 5.70 6.06
C GLY A 57 6.34 4.25 6.13
N LEU A 58 5.51 3.31 6.60
CA LEU A 58 5.93 1.91 6.76
C LEU A 58 6.34 1.27 5.43
N LEU A 59 5.49 1.37 4.38
CA LEU A 59 5.81 0.81 3.07
C LEU A 59 7.02 1.51 2.45
N GLY A 60 7.09 2.85 2.53
CA GLY A 60 8.24 3.63 2.08
C GLY A 60 9.55 3.19 2.74
N ALA A 61 9.54 2.87 4.04
CA ALA A 61 10.71 2.34 4.75
C ALA A 61 11.11 0.94 4.25
N MET A 62 10.13 0.07 3.99
CA MET A 62 10.40 -1.25 3.41
C MET A 62 11.01 -1.13 2.01
N VAL A 63 10.45 -0.25 1.17
CA VAL A 63 10.99 0.05 -0.16
C VAL A 63 12.42 0.57 -0.04
N GLY A 64 12.64 1.61 0.77
CA GLY A 64 13.96 2.19 0.92
C GLY A 64 15.03 1.23 1.43
N ARG A 65 14.67 0.28 2.31
CA ARG A 65 15.59 -0.75 2.80
C ARG A 65 15.92 -1.81 1.73
N ASN A 66 14.92 -2.26 0.98
CA ASN A 66 15.13 -3.27 -0.07
C ASN A 66 15.78 -2.68 -1.33
N PHE A 67 15.59 -1.37 -1.55
CA PHE A 67 16.11 -0.62 -2.70
C PHE A 67 16.84 0.64 -2.23
N PRO A 68 18.08 0.53 -1.73
CA PRO A 68 18.79 1.63 -1.07
C PRO A 68 19.05 2.88 -1.93
N ARG A 69 18.90 2.78 -3.25
CA ARG A 69 19.07 3.89 -4.19
C ARG A 69 17.73 4.47 -4.69
N SER A 70 16.60 4.02 -4.16
CA SER A 70 15.30 4.59 -4.49
C SER A 70 15.12 5.97 -3.86
N GLU A 71 14.47 6.87 -4.60
CA GLU A 71 13.96 8.15 -4.11
C GLU A 71 12.45 7.98 -3.89
N VAL A 72 11.98 8.16 -2.67
CA VAL A 72 10.58 7.87 -2.30
C VAL A 72 9.83 9.17 -2.01
N THR A 73 8.82 9.45 -2.81
CA THR A 73 7.83 10.50 -2.53
C THR A 73 6.63 9.87 -1.82
N MET A 74 6.38 10.29 -0.62
CA MET A 74 5.25 9.86 0.23
C MET A 74 4.15 10.91 0.18
N VAL A 75 2.93 10.50 -0.17
CA VAL A 75 1.76 11.37 -0.15
C VAL A 75 0.72 10.82 0.82
N ASP A 76 0.16 11.70 1.65
CA ASP A 76 -0.96 11.38 2.53
C ASP A 76 -1.83 12.64 2.71
N PHE A 77 -3.11 12.46 3.03
CA PHE A 77 -4.02 13.57 3.31
C PHE A 77 -3.96 14.04 4.78
N SER A 78 -3.30 13.27 5.65
CA SER A 78 -3.14 13.54 7.08
C SER A 78 -1.75 14.08 7.38
N GLU A 79 -1.67 15.33 7.83
CA GLU A 79 -0.39 15.91 8.30
C GLU A 79 0.17 15.15 9.50
N GLU A 80 -0.69 14.67 10.42
CA GLU A 80 -0.27 13.87 11.57
C GLU A 80 0.46 12.59 11.13
N MET A 81 -0.05 11.91 10.10
CA MET A 81 0.59 10.72 9.55
C MET A 81 1.93 11.05 8.90
N LEU A 82 2.00 12.17 8.16
CA LEU A 82 3.24 12.62 7.55
C LEU A 82 4.28 13.07 8.60
N ASP A 83 3.87 13.64 9.72
CA ASP A 83 4.77 13.97 10.83
C ASP A 83 5.37 12.71 11.47
N ALA A 84 4.58 11.68 11.64
CA ALA A 84 5.07 10.37 12.07
C ALA A 84 6.06 9.76 11.04
N ALA A 85 5.73 9.90 9.74
CA ALA A 85 6.63 9.47 8.68
C ALA A 85 7.94 10.28 8.69
N ARG A 86 7.91 11.61 8.78
CA ARG A 86 9.12 12.45 8.89
C ARG A 86 9.99 12.03 10.08
N SER A 87 9.38 11.72 11.22
CA SER A 87 10.10 11.23 12.40
C SER A 87 10.78 9.90 12.16
N ARG A 88 10.14 8.98 11.39
CA ARG A 88 10.73 7.68 11.00
C ARG A 88 12.01 7.84 10.17
N PHE A 89 12.09 8.87 9.35
CA PHE A 89 13.20 9.10 8.41
C PHE A 89 14.14 10.22 8.82
N SER A 90 14.10 10.66 10.10
CA SER A 90 14.92 11.78 10.60
C SER A 90 16.42 11.60 10.41
N ASP A 91 16.90 10.36 10.45
CA ASP A 91 18.30 10.00 10.33
C ASP A 91 18.74 9.61 8.91
N GLU A 92 17.82 9.69 7.95
CA GLU A 92 18.09 9.32 6.55
C GLU A 92 18.72 10.48 5.76
N SER A 93 19.34 10.14 4.63
CA SER A 93 19.98 11.11 3.75
C SER A 93 18.99 12.15 3.23
N GLU A 94 19.36 13.43 3.32
CA GLU A 94 18.57 14.54 2.79
C GLU A 94 18.22 14.34 1.31
N GLY A 95 16.94 14.56 0.97
CA GLY A 95 16.43 14.46 -0.39
C GLY A 95 16.00 13.06 -0.85
N ARG A 96 16.34 12.00 -0.12
CA ARG A 96 15.93 10.64 -0.47
C ARG A 96 14.43 10.39 -0.24
N TYR A 97 13.87 11.02 0.78
CA TYR A 97 12.47 10.92 1.14
C TYR A 97 11.80 12.29 1.07
N THR A 98 10.71 12.38 0.31
CA THR A 98 9.91 13.59 0.16
C THR A 98 8.51 13.33 0.69
N PHE A 99 7.96 14.27 1.47
CA PHE A 99 6.64 14.16 2.09
C PHE A 99 5.74 15.26 1.56
N ARG A 100 4.53 14.90 1.09
CA ARG A 100 3.57 15.85 0.53
C ARG A 100 2.19 15.63 1.11
N LEU A 101 1.65 16.66 1.74
CA LEU A 101 0.25 16.71 2.15
C LEU A 101 -0.61 16.83 0.90
N MET A 102 -1.45 15.83 0.62
CA MET A 102 -2.24 15.76 -0.61
C MET A 102 -3.41 14.80 -0.49
N ASP A 103 -4.57 15.19 -0.97
CA ASP A 103 -5.69 14.27 -1.21
C ASP A 103 -5.55 13.65 -2.62
N TYR A 104 -4.81 12.53 -2.69
CA TYR A 104 -4.54 11.83 -3.95
C TYR A 104 -5.81 11.30 -4.66
N ALA A 105 -6.96 11.25 -3.97
CA ALA A 105 -8.23 10.88 -4.57
C ALA A 105 -8.87 12.03 -5.37
N ARG A 106 -8.45 13.27 -5.13
CA ARG A 106 -9.02 14.48 -5.71
C ARG A 106 -8.04 15.33 -6.49
N GLU A 107 -6.78 15.33 -6.10
CA GLU A 107 -5.74 16.16 -6.69
C GLU A 107 -4.95 15.38 -7.75
N PRO A 108 -4.44 16.05 -8.81
CA PRO A 108 -3.60 15.39 -9.81
C PRO A 108 -2.27 14.97 -9.18
N LEU A 109 -1.87 13.74 -9.43
CA LEU A 109 -0.60 13.21 -8.92
C LEU A 109 0.59 13.96 -9.52
N PRO A 110 1.63 14.29 -8.70
CA PRO A 110 2.80 15.01 -9.17
C PRO A 110 3.83 14.08 -9.84
N GLY A 111 4.69 14.65 -10.67
CA GLY A 111 5.92 14.02 -11.14
C GLY A 111 5.75 12.91 -12.16
N GLU A 112 6.80 12.12 -12.29
CA GLU A 112 6.92 10.89 -13.07
C GLU A 112 7.68 9.86 -12.24
N TYR A 113 7.25 8.59 -12.28
CA TYR A 113 7.78 7.54 -11.41
C TYR A 113 7.99 6.24 -12.19
N GLU A 114 9.03 5.52 -11.83
CA GLU A 114 9.25 4.15 -12.30
C GLU A 114 8.35 3.16 -11.55
N VAL A 115 8.01 3.50 -10.29
CA VAL A 115 7.17 2.66 -9.43
C VAL A 115 6.16 3.53 -8.67
N VAL A 116 4.93 3.11 -8.64
CA VAL A 116 3.91 3.62 -7.72
C VAL A 116 3.49 2.47 -6.81
N VAL A 117 3.46 2.70 -5.51
CA VAL A 117 3.02 1.71 -4.52
C VAL A 117 1.91 2.28 -3.65
N SER A 118 1.08 1.41 -3.10
CA SER A 118 0.14 1.75 -2.05
C SER A 118 -0.09 0.53 -1.15
N ALA A 119 -0.30 0.74 0.14
CA ALA A 119 -0.67 -0.33 1.07
C ALA A 119 -1.74 0.15 2.06
N LEU A 120 -2.87 -0.56 2.07
CA LEU A 120 -3.97 -0.35 3.02
C LEU A 120 -4.47 1.11 3.05
N SER A 121 -4.67 1.69 1.87
CA SER A 121 -5.09 3.09 1.71
C SER A 121 -6.21 3.30 0.70
N ILE A 122 -6.15 2.67 -0.47
CA ILE A 122 -7.10 2.95 -1.56
C ILE A 122 -8.52 2.44 -1.24
N HIS A 123 -8.67 1.50 -0.31
CA HIS A 123 -9.99 1.05 0.16
C HIS A 123 -10.82 2.15 0.85
N HIS A 124 -10.23 3.26 1.25
CA HIS A 124 -10.97 4.42 1.77
C HIS A 124 -11.59 5.30 0.68
N VAL A 125 -11.23 5.10 -0.58
CA VAL A 125 -11.65 5.92 -1.71
C VAL A 125 -12.91 5.35 -2.36
N GLU A 126 -13.86 6.21 -2.75
CA GLU A 126 -15.06 5.81 -3.48
C GLU A 126 -14.71 5.22 -4.86
N ASP A 127 -15.51 4.30 -5.38
CA ASP A 127 -15.20 3.53 -6.60
C ASP A 127 -14.94 4.39 -7.84
N ASP A 128 -15.72 5.46 -8.04
CA ASP A 128 -15.48 6.40 -9.13
C ASP A 128 -14.15 7.17 -8.97
N ALA A 129 -13.75 7.45 -7.73
CA ALA A 129 -12.47 8.07 -7.45
C ALA A 129 -11.31 7.09 -7.61
N LYS A 130 -11.48 5.79 -7.26
CA LYS A 130 -10.50 4.72 -7.57
C LYS A 130 -10.25 4.62 -9.07
N ARG A 131 -11.31 4.64 -9.91
CA ARG A 131 -11.17 4.62 -11.37
C ARG A 131 -10.39 5.82 -11.91
N ARG A 132 -10.63 7.02 -11.35
CA ARG A 132 -9.84 8.22 -11.69
C ARG A 132 -8.40 8.09 -11.22
N LEU A 133 -8.19 7.64 -10.00
CA LEU A 133 -6.86 7.44 -9.42
C LEU A 133 -6.03 6.47 -10.26
N PHE A 134 -6.57 5.35 -10.70
CA PHE A 134 -5.83 4.39 -11.53
C PHE A 134 -5.40 5.00 -12.87
N ARG A 135 -6.23 5.88 -13.48
CA ARG A 135 -5.81 6.64 -14.67
C ARG A 135 -4.69 7.64 -14.35
N GLU A 136 -4.77 8.33 -13.21
CA GLU A 136 -3.72 9.25 -12.76
C GLU A 136 -2.41 8.51 -12.46
N VAL A 137 -2.49 7.34 -11.81
CA VAL A 137 -1.31 6.49 -11.58
C VAL A 137 -0.69 6.06 -12.90
N HIS A 138 -1.50 5.61 -13.87
CA HIS A 138 -1.01 5.26 -15.19
C HIS A 138 -0.36 6.46 -15.90
N ARG A 139 -0.90 7.67 -15.75
CA ARG A 139 -0.35 8.91 -16.32
C ARG A 139 1.04 9.23 -15.78
N VAL A 140 1.25 9.13 -14.46
CA VAL A 140 2.52 9.48 -13.81
C VAL A 140 3.57 8.38 -13.86
N LEU A 141 3.22 7.19 -14.27
CA LEU A 141 4.20 6.14 -14.53
C LEU A 141 4.95 6.44 -15.83
N VAL A 142 6.26 6.23 -15.80
CA VAL A 142 7.07 6.17 -17.01
C VAL A 142 6.70 4.91 -17.82
N ASP A 143 7.06 4.88 -19.10
CA ASP A 143 6.88 3.68 -19.93
C ASP A 143 7.66 2.50 -19.34
N GLY A 144 6.99 1.34 -19.24
CA GLY A 144 7.52 0.17 -18.53
C GLY A 144 7.40 0.23 -17.00
N GLY A 145 6.90 1.34 -16.43
CA GLY A 145 6.70 1.52 -15.00
C GLY A 145 5.62 0.61 -14.44
N VAL A 146 5.64 0.40 -13.13
CA VAL A 146 4.73 -0.51 -12.43
C VAL A 146 3.96 0.17 -11.31
N PHE A 147 2.67 -0.14 -11.21
CA PHE A 147 1.84 0.15 -10.04
C PHE A 147 1.62 -1.13 -9.25
N VAL A 148 1.85 -1.08 -7.95
CA VAL A 148 1.59 -2.18 -7.01
C VAL A 148 0.67 -1.70 -5.91
N ASN A 149 -0.49 -2.36 -5.76
CA ASN A 149 -1.42 -2.07 -4.67
C ASN A 149 -1.60 -3.32 -3.80
N GLY A 150 -1.35 -3.17 -2.51
CA GLY A 150 -1.74 -4.12 -1.49
C GLY A 150 -2.88 -3.55 -0.68
N ASP A 151 -4.07 -4.20 -0.67
CA ASP A 151 -5.23 -3.57 -0.06
C ASP A 151 -6.24 -4.56 0.51
N GLN A 152 -7.19 -4.02 1.27
CA GLN A 152 -8.40 -4.74 1.64
C GLN A 152 -9.36 -4.83 0.45
N ILE A 153 -9.92 -6.01 0.24
CA ILE A 153 -10.91 -6.29 -0.80
C ILE A 153 -12.23 -6.72 -0.18
N LEU A 154 -13.30 -6.46 -0.90
CA LEU A 154 -14.64 -6.95 -0.57
C LEU A 154 -14.80 -8.41 -1.00
N GLY A 155 -15.43 -9.23 -0.19
CA GLY A 155 -15.85 -10.57 -0.56
C GLY A 155 -16.83 -10.54 -1.75
N GLY A 156 -16.72 -11.51 -2.66
CA GLY A 156 -17.57 -11.58 -3.86
C GLY A 156 -19.06 -11.80 -3.57
N THR A 157 -19.43 -12.29 -2.38
CA THR A 157 -20.81 -12.43 -1.89
C THR A 157 -20.91 -12.04 -0.43
N PRO A 158 -22.13 -11.73 0.09
CA PRO A 158 -22.31 -11.44 1.52
C PRO A 158 -21.81 -12.56 2.43
N GLU A 159 -21.95 -13.82 2.02
CA GLU A 159 -21.50 -14.99 2.80
C GLU A 159 -19.97 -15.06 2.86
N ILE A 160 -19.30 -14.73 1.76
CA ILE A 160 -17.83 -14.66 1.69
C ILE A 160 -17.34 -13.51 2.57
N GLU A 161 -17.97 -12.34 2.49
CA GLU A 161 -17.61 -11.17 3.30
C GLU A 161 -17.79 -11.46 4.80
N ALA A 162 -18.89 -12.09 5.20
CA ALA A 162 -19.11 -12.49 6.60
C ALA A 162 -18.00 -13.45 7.07
N ARG A 163 -17.63 -14.43 6.25
CA ARG A 163 -16.52 -15.36 6.55
C ARG A 163 -15.17 -14.65 6.69
N TYR A 164 -14.88 -13.68 5.80
CA TYR A 164 -13.66 -12.88 5.90
C TYR A 164 -13.62 -12.08 7.19
N HIS A 165 -14.75 -11.49 7.58
CA HIS A 165 -14.86 -10.72 8.80
C HIS A 165 -14.64 -11.60 10.06
N GLU A 166 -15.32 -12.75 10.15
CA GLU A 166 -15.18 -13.70 11.27
C GLU A 166 -13.73 -14.24 11.37
N SER A 167 -13.15 -14.60 10.24
CA SER A 167 -11.77 -15.09 10.18
C SER A 167 -10.77 -14.01 10.61
N TRP A 168 -10.95 -12.78 10.16
CA TRP A 168 -10.11 -11.65 10.55
C TRP A 168 -10.18 -11.42 12.08
N LEU A 169 -11.36 -11.37 12.67
CA LEU A 169 -11.53 -11.20 14.12
C LEU A 169 -10.82 -12.29 14.92
N ARG A 170 -11.00 -13.55 14.52
CA ARG A 170 -10.32 -14.68 15.17
C ARG A 170 -8.81 -14.54 15.08
N ARG A 171 -8.27 -14.33 13.86
CA ARG A 171 -6.83 -14.26 13.62
C ARG A 171 -6.16 -13.04 14.29
N ALA A 172 -6.83 -11.89 14.32
CA ALA A 172 -6.32 -10.72 15.04
C ALA A 172 -6.16 -11.01 16.54
N ARG A 173 -7.15 -11.68 17.16
CA ARG A 173 -7.07 -12.12 18.56
C ARG A 173 -5.97 -13.16 18.79
N GLU A 174 -5.82 -14.13 17.92
CA GLU A 174 -4.75 -15.14 17.95
C GLU A 174 -3.36 -14.49 17.89
N LEU A 175 -3.21 -13.37 17.18
CA LEU A 175 -2.00 -12.57 17.11
C LEU A 175 -1.81 -11.60 18.29
N GLY A 176 -2.75 -11.59 19.24
CA GLY A 176 -2.66 -10.79 20.46
C GLY A 176 -3.15 -9.36 20.32
N ALA A 177 -3.97 -9.04 19.30
CA ALA A 177 -4.62 -7.73 19.22
C ALA A 177 -5.56 -7.52 20.40
N GLY A 178 -5.45 -6.37 21.06
CA GLY A 178 -6.34 -5.98 22.15
C GLY A 178 -7.76 -5.69 21.65
N GLU A 179 -8.78 -5.92 22.51
CA GLU A 179 -10.18 -5.64 22.14
C GLU A 179 -10.41 -4.15 21.85
N GLU A 180 -9.61 -3.25 22.42
CA GLU A 180 -9.66 -1.82 22.13
C GLU A 180 -9.15 -1.51 20.72
N ASP A 181 -8.05 -2.15 20.29
CA ASP A 181 -7.51 -2.02 18.95
C ASP A 181 -8.46 -2.62 17.90
N ILE A 182 -9.04 -3.79 18.19
CA ILE A 182 -10.05 -4.42 17.34
C ILE A 182 -11.27 -3.50 17.20
N SER A 183 -11.80 -2.96 18.30
CA SER A 183 -12.94 -2.05 18.29
C SER A 183 -12.64 -0.77 17.51
N SER A 184 -11.43 -0.24 17.61
CA SER A 184 -11.00 0.93 16.86
C SER A 184 -10.87 0.62 15.37
N ALA A 185 -10.36 -0.56 15.02
CA ALA A 185 -10.31 -1.03 13.63
C ALA A 185 -11.71 -1.20 13.04
N LEU A 186 -12.63 -1.82 13.76
CA LEU A 186 -14.03 -1.99 13.33
C LEU A 186 -14.70 -0.65 13.04
N ARG A 187 -14.55 0.35 13.92
CA ARG A 187 -15.09 1.70 13.70
C ARG A 187 -14.54 2.35 12.42
N ARG A 188 -13.23 2.16 12.11
CA ARG A 188 -12.65 2.66 10.85
C ARG A 188 -13.23 1.93 9.65
N MET A 189 -13.39 0.61 9.75
CA MET A 189 -13.93 -0.22 8.67
C MET A 189 -15.38 0.12 8.29
N GLU A 190 -16.18 0.74 9.17
CA GLU A 190 -17.53 1.24 8.87
C GLU A 190 -17.53 2.29 7.75
N THR A 191 -16.45 2.99 7.56
CA THR A 191 -16.30 4.04 6.53
C THR A 191 -15.54 3.57 5.29
N ASP A 192 -15.04 2.34 5.30
CA ASP A 192 -14.29 1.76 4.19
C ASP A 192 -15.19 1.59 2.94
N LYS A 193 -14.57 1.75 1.78
CA LYS A 193 -15.17 1.62 0.45
C LYS A 193 -14.49 0.49 -0.31
N CYS A 194 -14.39 -0.67 0.35
CA CYS A 194 -13.77 -1.83 -0.28
C CYS A 194 -14.51 -2.23 -1.56
N ALA A 195 -13.77 -2.53 -2.61
CA ALA A 195 -14.28 -3.12 -3.84
C ALA A 195 -13.75 -4.54 -4.00
N THR A 196 -14.41 -5.37 -4.80
CA THR A 196 -13.90 -6.70 -5.11
C THR A 196 -12.59 -6.62 -5.88
N LEU A 197 -11.72 -7.61 -5.71
CA LEU A 197 -10.47 -7.70 -6.49
C LEU A 197 -10.73 -7.68 -7.99
N GLU A 198 -11.80 -8.36 -8.44
CA GLU A 198 -12.23 -8.39 -9.83
C GLU A 198 -12.50 -6.99 -10.37
N SER A 199 -13.28 -6.19 -9.64
CA SER A 199 -13.60 -4.81 -10.01
C SER A 199 -12.33 -3.96 -10.12
N GLN A 200 -11.44 -4.03 -9.13
CA GLN A 200 -10.22 -3.23 -9.09
C GLN A 200 -9.26 -3.58 -10.24
N VAL A 201 -9.07 -4.87 -10.52
CA VAL A 201 -8.30 -5.36 -11.67
C VAL A 201 -8.94 -4.91 -13.00
N GLY A 202 -10.27 -4.93 -13.10
CA GLY A 202 -11.01 -4.41 -14.24
C GLY A 202 -10.73 -2.93 -14.48
N TRP A 203 -10.81 -2.12 -13.42
CA TRP A 203 -10.55 -0.66 -13.50
C TRP A 203 -9.11 -0.34 -13.86
N MET A 204 -8.14 -1.15 -13.44
CA MET A 204 -6.75 -0.99 -13.89
C MET A 204 -6.61 -1.21 -15.39
N ARG A 205 -7.27 -2.26 -15.94
CA ARG A 205 -7.29 -2.49 -17.39
C ARG A 205 -7.96 -1.36 -18.15
N GLU A 206 -9.09 -0.84 -17.63
CA GLU A 206 -9.77 0.34 -18.19
C GLU A 206 -8.89 1.60 -18.14
N ALA A 207 -8.00 1.72 -17.15
CA ALA A 207 -7.05 2.82 -17.03
C ALA A 207 -5.86 2.73 -18.00
N GLY A 208 -5.70 1.60 -18.72
CA GLY A 208 -4.66 1.41 -19.73
C GLY A 208 -3.48 0.54 -19.30
N PHE A 209 -3.52 -0.08 -18.12
CA PHE A 209 -2.47 -1.01 -17.72
C PHE A 209 -2.51 -2.27 -18.60
N ALA A 210 -1.39 -2.60 -19.23
CA ALA A 210 -1.27 -3.71 -20.18
C ALA A 210 -1.23 -5.06 -19.50
N SER A 211 -0.40 -5.20 -18.47
CA SER A 211 -0.25 -6.44 -17.72
C SER A 211 -0.77 -6.23 -16.31
N VAL A 212 -1.98 -6.73 -16.03
CA VAL A 212 -2.55 -6.68 -14.68
C VAL A 212 -2.47 -8.06 -14.05
N GLU A 213 -1.72 -8.15 -12.96
CA GLU A 213 -1.40 -9.38 -12.26
C GLU A 213 -2.00 -9.40 -10.85
N ARG A 214 -2.59 -10.53 -10.45
CA ARG A 214 -2.98 -10.85 -9.07
C ARG A 214 -1.85 -11.66 -8.45
N ARG A 215 -1.11 -11.08 -7.52
CA ARG A 215 0.08 -11.71 -6.93
C ARG A 215 -0.20 -12.49 -5.67
N TYR A 216 -1.08 -11.95 -4.82
CA TYR A 216 -1.38 -12.53 -3.52
C TYR A 216 -2.85 -12.29 -3.16
N GLU A 217 -3.48 -13.25 -2.54
CA GLU A 217 -4.82 -13.13 -1.97
C GLU A 217 -4.91 -14.00 -0.71
N ASN A 218 -5.31 -13.41 0.39
CA ASN A 218 -5.57 -14.06 1.65
C ASN A 218 -6.83 -13.43 2.27
N GLU A 219 -7.96 -14.04 1.97
CA GLU A 219 -9.28 -13.54 2.40
C GLU A 219 -9.47 -12.07 1.98
N ARG A 220 -9.61 -11.14 2.95
CA ARG A 220 -9.81 -9.71 2.66
C ARG A 220 -8.54 -8.95 2.24
N PHE A 221 -7.38 -9.56 2.19
CA PHE A 221 -6.12 -8.92 1.81
C PHE A 221 -5.66 -9.42 0.47
N ALA A 222 -5.39 -8.50 -0.45
CA ALA A 222 -4.89 -8.84 -1.77
C ALA A 222 -3.75 -7.92 -2.21
N VAL A 223 -2.83 -8.45 -3.01
CA VAL A 223 -1.78 -7.67 -3.70
C VAL A 223 -1.91 -7.91 -5.20
N TYR A 224 -1.98 -6.84 -5.93
CA TYR A 224 -2.09 -6.84 -7.39
C TYR A 224 -1.29 -5.69 -7.99
N SER A 225 -0.92 -5.84 -9.25
CA SER A 225 -0.08 -4.87 -9.95
C SER A 225 -0.55 -4.66 -11.37
N GLY A 226 -0.14 -3.55 -11.96
CA GLY A 226 -0.31 -3.26 -13.37
C GLY A 226 0.94 -2.58 -13.91
N ARG A 227 1.32 -2.93 -15.14
CA ARG A 227 2.46 -2.33 -15.83
C ARG A 227 1.98 -1.43 -16.96
N LYS A 228 2.60 -0.27 -17.09
CA LYS A 228 2.44 0.58 -18.27
C LYS A 228 3.30 0.02 -19.40
N ASP A 229 2.72 -0.10 -20.60
CA ASP A 229 3.50 -0.57 -21.76
C ASP A 229 4.69 0.35 -22.05
N ALA A 230 5.77 -0.26 -22.51
CA ALA A 230 6.82 0.47 -23.23
C ALA A 230 6.41 0.60 -24.71
N PRO A 231 6.67 1.71 -25.38
CA PRO A 231 6.33 1.94 -26.77
C PRO A 231 7.02 0.95 -27.73
#